data_d7e4fd299007b34ea2cb3eee9142faac
#
_entry.id   d7e4fd299007b34ea2cb3eee9142faac
#
_cell.length_a   1.000
_cell.length_b   1.000
_cell.length_c   1.000
_cell.angle_alpha   90.00
_cell.angle_beta   90.00
_cell.angle_gamma   90.00
#
_symmetry.space_group_name_H-M   'P 1'
#
loop_
_entity.id
_entity.type
_entity.pdbx_description
1 polymer ?
#
loop_
_entity_poly.entity_id
_entity_poly.type
_entity_poly.pdbx_seq_one_letter_code
_entity_poly.pdbx_strand_id
1 'polypeptide(L)'
;MKGFTLIELLVSISIFAMVTGLVLVKYQSFNGGIVLTNLAYEIALTIREAQTYGINVKGQVSNFNLSYGVHLDTSSPTSFIMFADNQQNTPDQYGIRTGDGKYDGGSSSFDINVDTFMLKRGIVINKFCVGVSPEICSSSGSGSKLDITFNRPDPSAIINYYDGSGNWSRSSSARIQVIATGNNAKKDIIVQSTGQILIQDGK
;
A
#
# COMPACT_ATOMS: atom_id res chain seq x y z
N MET A 1 26.15 57.16 16.33
CA MET A 1 25.37 55.96 16.07
C MET A 1 23.92 56.41 15.87
N LYS A 2 23.31 56.03 14.75
CA LYS A 2 21.89 56.32 14.50
C LYS A 2 21.09 55.18 15.12
N GLY A 3 20.22 55.46 16.11
CA GLY A 3 19.34 54.48 16.72
C GLY A 3 18.16 54.13 15.83
N PHE A 4 17.60 52.93 15.96
CA PHE A 4 16.39 52.51 15.29
C PHE A 4 15.16 53.30 15.76
N THR A 5 14.33 53.77 14.86
CA THR A 5 13.08 54.45 15.23
C THR A 5 12.01 53.43 15.63
N LEU A 6 11.11 53.81 16.53
CA LEU A 6 10.01 52.95 16.97
C LEU A 6 9.10 52.53 15.80
N ILE A 7 8.87 53.42 14.83
CA ILE A 7 8.06 53.14 13.63
C ILE A 7 8.73 52.08 12.74
N GLU A 8 10.05 52.12 12.60
CA GLU A 8 10.82 51.20 11.78
C GLU A 8 10.79 49.76 12.38
N LEU A 9 10.83 49.67 13.70
CA LEU A 9 10.67 48.41 14.41
C LEU A 9 9.24 47.84 14.20
N LEU A 10 8.21 48.67 14.32
CA LEU A 10 6.83 48.28 14.19
C LEU A 10 6.52 47.74 12.78
N VAL A 11 7.00 48.45 11.74
CA VAL A 11 6.84 48.04 10.35
C VAL A 11 7.56 46.70 10.11
N SER A 12 8.78 46.54 10.61
CA SER A 12 9.57 45.29 10.45
C SER A 12 8.89 44.08 11.07
N ILE A 13 8.35 44.22 12.29
CA ILE A 13 7.60 43.15 12.97
C ILE A 13 6.32 42.80 12.20
N SER A 14 5.61 43.81 11.66
CA SER A 14 4.38 43.60 10.90
C SER A 14 4.63 42.80 9.61
N ILE A 15 5.69 43.12 8.87
CA ILE A 15 6.06 42.40 7.66
C ILE A 15 6.49 40.99 8.03
N PHE A 16 7.30 40.80 9.07
CA PHE A 16 7.73 39.49 9.54
C PHE A 16 6.53 38.61 9.94
N ALA A 17 5.60 39.13 10.71
CA ALA A 17 4.38 38.43 11.12
C ALA A 17 3.51 38.03 9.92
N MET A 18 3.37 38.88 8.92
CA MET A 18 2.60 38.61 7.70
C MET A 18 3.25 37.48 6.88
N VAL A 19 4.56 37.55 6.64
CA VAL A 19 5.30 36.52 5.89
C VAL A 19 5.27 35.19 6.62
N THR A 20 5.52 35.17 7.93
CA THR A 20 5.48 33.96 8.73
C THR A 20 4.09 33.32 8.71
N GLY A 21 3.04 34.11 8.82
CA GLY A 21 1.66 33.62 8.72
C GLY A 21 1.36 32.92 7.40
N LEU A 22 1.77 33.49 6.28
CA LEU A 22 1.59 32.89 4.96
C LEU A 22 2.36 31.55 4.81
N VAL A 23 3.58 31.47 5.34
CA VAL A 23 4.40 30.25 5.30
C VAL A 23 3.75 29.14 6.13
N LEU A 24 3.28 29.45 7.34
CA LEU A 24 2.65 28.46 8.22
C LEU A 24 1.39 27.83 7.63
N VAL A 25 0.55 28.62 6.95
CA VAL A 25 -0.67 28.11 6.29
C VAL A 25 -0.34 27.11 5.18
N LYS A 26 0.73 27.34 4.43
CA LYS A 26 1.13 26.45 3.32
C LYS A 26 1.93 25.21 3.77
N TYR A 27 2.55 25.28 4.94
CA TYR A 27 3.43 24.23 5.45
C TYR A 27 2.73 22.89 5.64
N GLN A 28 1.50 22.87 6.15
CA GLN A 28 0.74 21.62 6.37
C GLN A 28 0.40 20.91 5.06
N SER A 29 0.00 21.65 4.03
CA SER A 29 -0.32 21.07 2.73
C SER A 29 0.90 20.46 2.04
N PHE A 30 2.04 21.16 2.11
CA PHE A 30 3.30 20.72 1.53
C PHE A 30 3.84 19.44 2.20
N ASN A 31 3.83 19.40 3.53
CA ASN A 31 4.31 18.27 4.31
C ASN A 31 3.45 17.00 4.05
N GLY A 32 2.12 17.16 3.94
CA GLY A 32 1.21 16.05 3.65
C GLY A 32 1.51 15.37 2.31
N GLY A 33 1.85 16.13 1.28
CA GLY A 33 2.20 15.58 -0.04
C GLY A 33 3.50 14.76 -0.04
N ILE A 34 4.53 15.24 0.68
CA ILE A 34 5.81 14.52 0.80
C ILE A 34 5.62 13.20 1.56
N VAL A 35 4.92 13.24 2.70
CA VAL A 35 4.67 12.05 3.52
C VAL A 35 3.87 11.01 2.74
N LEU A 36 2.84 11.44 2.00
CA LEU A 36 2.05 10.55 1.15
C LEU A 36 2.89 9.89 0.04
N THR A 37 3.77 10.67 -0.59
CA THR A 37 4.67 10.15 -1.62
C THR A 37 5.61 9.10 -1.04
N ASN A 38 6.26 9.38 0.09
CA ASN A 38 7.16 8.43 0.75
C ASN A 38 6.42 7.14 1.14
N LEU A 39 5.19 7.24 1.64
CA LEU A 39 4.40 6.07 1.99
C LEU A 39 3.98 5.25 0.76
N ALA A 40 3.63 5.90 -0.34
CA ALA A 40 3.34 5.18 -1.59
C ALA A 40 4.57 4.38 -2.07
N TYR A 41 5.77 4.95 -1.92
CA TYR A 41 7.02 4.23 -2.18
C TYR A 41 7.24 3.07 -1.19
N GLU A 42 6.94 3.25 0.10
CA GLU A 42 7.05 2.20 1.11
C GLU A 42 6.15 1.00 0.76
N ILE A 43 4.89 1.24 0.40
CA ILE A 43 3.98 0.18 -0.05
C ILE A 43 4.54 -0.51 -1.30
N ALA A 44 4.98 0.24 -2.30
CA ALA A 44 5.54 -0.33 -3.53
C ALA A 44 6.82 -1.15 -3.26
N LEU A 45 7.67 -0.71 -2.33
CA LEU A 45 8.86 -1.45 -1.90
C LEU A 45 8.49 -2.74 -1.16
N THR A 46 7.48 -2.73 -0.31
CA THR A 46 7.01 -3.95 0.36
C THR A 46 6.44 -4.95 -0.65
N ILE A 47 5.68 -4.49 -1.65
CA ILE A 47 5.22 -5.37 -2.73
C ILE A 47 6.43 -5.94 -3.52
N ARG A 48 7.45 -5.12 -3.77
CA ARG A 48 8.69 -5.57 -4.42
C ARG A 48 9.48 -6.55 -3.54
N GLU A 49 9.47 -6.36 -2.24
CA GLU A 49 10.07 -7.28 -1.29
C GLU A 49 9.34 -8.63 -1.30
N ALA A 50 8.01 -8.63 -1.27
CA ALA A 50 7.19 -9.84 -1.42
C ALA A 50 7.50 -10.56 -2.75
N GLN A 51 7.62 -9.82 -3.86
CA GLN A 51 8.05 -10.36 -5.15
C GLN A 51 9.42 -11.03 -5.07
N THR A 52 10.38 -10.36 -4.43
CA THR A 52 11.74 -10.89 -4.26
C THR A 52 11.75 -12.16 -3.41
N TYR A 53 10.97 -12.20 -2.33
CA TYR A 53 10.84 -13.38 -1.47
C TYR A 53 10.12 -14.53 -2.17
N GLY A 54 9.08 -14.22 -2.96
CA GLY A 54 8.35 -15.23 -3.73
C GLY A 54 9.21 -15.90 -4.82
N ILE A 55 10.11 -15.16 -5.47
CA ILE A 55 11.00 -15.69 -6.51
C ILE A 55 12.19 -16.44 -5.88
N ASN A 56 12.75 -15.91 -4.80
CA ASN A 56 13.91 -16.50 -4.12
C ASN A 56 13.49 -17.60 -3.14
N VAL A 57 14.42 -18.47 -2.80
CA VAL A 57 14.22 -19.53 -1.81
C VAL A 57 14.30 -18.94 -0.40
N LYS A 58 13.27 -18.20 0.01
CA LYS A 58 13.15 -17.77 1.40
C LYS A 58 12.23 -18.73 2.15
N GLY A 59 12.79 -19.55 3.02
CA GLY A 59 12.03 -20.52 3.83
C GLY A 59 11.42 -19.84 5.06
N GLN A 60 10.22 -20.29 5.41
CA GLN A 60 9.58 -20.03 6.70
C GLN A 60 9.18 -21.38 7.29
N VAL A 61 9.48 -21.60 8.59
CA VAL A 61 9.05 -22.81 9.33
C VAL A 61 9.33 -24.13 8.57
N SER A 62 10.56 -24.30 8.08
CA SER A 62 11.02 -25.51 7.36
C SER A 62 10.38 -25.73 5.97
N ASN A 63 9.55 -24.83 5.48
CA ASN A 63 9.01 -24.87 4.12
C ASN A 63 9.70 -23.83 3.24
N PHE A 64 10.32 -24.28 2.16
CA PHE A 64 11.07 -23.43 1.22
C PHE A 64 10.31 -23.16 -0.08
N ASN A 65 9.06 -23.61 -0.18
CA ASN A 65 8.25 -23.50 -1.39
C ASN A 65 7.02 -22.61 -1.18
N LEU A 66 7.18 -21.54 -0.42
CA LEU A 66 6.10 -20.60 -0.12
C LEU A 66 5.98 -19.51 -1.18
N SER A 67 4.76 -19.15 -1.51
CA SER A 67 4.45 -17.88 -2.16
C SER A 67 4.50 -16.75 -1.13
N TYR A 68 4.83 -15.54 -1.57
CA TYR A 68 4.82 -14.37 -0.69
C TYR A 68 3.91 -13.30 -1.30
N GLY A 69 3.20 -12.61 -0.45
CA GLY A 69 2.25 -11.61 -0.92
C GLY A 69 1.99 -10.49 0.07
N VAL A 70 1.15 -9.59 -0.37
CA VAL A 70 0.65 -8.45 0.40
C VAL A 70 -0.87 -8.51 0.43
N HIS A 71 -1.44 -8.39 1.63
CA HIS A 71 -2.87 -8.38 1.92
C HIS A 71 -3.33 -7.00 2.34
N LEU A 72 -4.41 -6.52 1.70
CA LEU A 72 -5.08 -5.27 2.02
C LEU A 72 -6.56 -5.56 2.29
N ASP A 73 -7.13 -4.92 3.33
CA ASP A 73 -8.52 -5.06 3.73
C ASP A 73 -9.15 -3.67 3.94
N THR A 74 -10.31 -3.42 3.36
CA THR A 74 -11.07 -2.17 3.56
C THR A 74 -11.56 -1.98 4.99
N SER A 75 -11.64 -3.07 5.78
CA SER A 75 -11.95 -3.02 7.22
C SER A 75 -10.78 -2.50 8.05
N SER A 76 -9.57 -2.54 7.51
CA SER A 76 -8.32 -2.09 8.16
C SER A 76 -7.56 -1.09 7.29
N PRO A 77 -8.13 0.09 6.99
CA PRO A 77 -7.58 1.01 6.00
C PRO A 77 -6.26 1.67 6.43
N THR A 78 -5.85 1.47 7.68
CA THR A 78 -4.61 2.02 8.25
C THR A 78 -3.47 1.02 8.33
N SER A 79 -3.64 -0.18 7.79
CA SER A 79 -2.61 -1.21 7.79
C SER A 79 -2.70 -2.13 6.59
N PHE A 80 -1.59 -2.80 6.30
CA PHE A 80 -1.52 -3.89 5.34
C PHE A 80 -0.53 -4.93 5.85
N ILE A 81 -0.65 -6.16 5.38
CA ILE A 81 0.11 -7.31 5.87
C ILE A 81 0.94 -7.87 4.75
N MET A 82 2.22 -8.13 5.01
CA MET A 82 3.04 -9.00 4.19
C MET A 82 2.95 -10.42 4.76
N PHE A 83 2.62 -11.38 3.94
CA PHE A 83 2.41 -12.77 4.36
C PHE A 83 3.15 -13.77 3.49
N ALA A 84 3.44 -14.93 4.06
CA ALA A 84 3.86 -16.12 3.34
C ALA A 84 2.65 -17.07 3.28
N ASP A 85 2.24 -17.39 2.07
CA ASP A 85 1.11 -18.27 1.78
C ASP A 85 1.58 -19.73 1.93
N ASN A 86 1.15 -20.33 3.03
CA ASN A 86 1.55 -21.69 3.44
C ASN A 86 0.42 -22.70 3.22
N GLN A 87 -0.68 -22.30 2.64
CA GLN A 87 -1.81 -23.18 2.47
C GLN A 87 -1.45 -24.35 1.57
N GLN A 88 -1.34 -25.51 2.18
CA GLN A 88 -1.03 -26.78 1.52
C GLN A 88 -2.28 -27.37 0.86
N ASN A 89 -2.98 -26.58 0.07
CA ASN A 89 -4.06 -27.11 -0.76
C ASN A 89 -3.47 -27.97 -1.87
N THR A 90 -4.27 -28.86 -2.40
CA THR A 90 -3.91 -29.91 -3.37
C THR A 90 -2.67 -29.59 -4.20
N PRO A 91 -1.65 -30.49 -4.17
CA PRO A 91 -0.49 -30.32 -5.02
C PRO A 91 -0.93 -30.12 -6.48
N ASP A 92 -0.20 -29.28 -7.21
CA ASP A 92 -0.37 -29.20 -8.66
C ASP A 92 -0.04 -30.56 -9.32
N GLN A 93 -0.22 -30.67 -10.63
CA GLN A 93 0.09 -31.90 -11.39
C GLN A 93 1.55 -32.37 -11.27
N TYR A 94 2.44 -31.55 -10.72
CA TYR A 94 3.86 -31.84 -10.48
C TYR A 94 4.17 -32.13 -9.00
N GLY A 95 3.15 -32.17 -8.14
CA GLY A 95 3.31 -32.40 -6.70
C GLY A 95 3.84 -31.16 -5.93
N ILE A 96 3.89 -30.00 -6.56
CA ILE A 96 4.33 -28.75 -5.94
C ILE A 96 3.15 -28.14 -5.19
N ARG A 97 3.34 -27.89 -3.91
CA ARG A 97 2.35 -27.22 -3.06
C ARG A 97 2.68 -25.75 -3.01
N THR A 98 1.98 -24.96 -3.80
CA THR A 98 1.95 -23.52 -3.72
C THR A 98 0.70 -23.11 -2.98
N GLY A 99 0.71 -21.96 -2.32
CA GLY A 99 -0.48 -21.41 -1.72
C GLY A 99 -1.58 -21.12 -2.72
N ASP A 100 -2.78 -20.82 -2.24
CA ASP A 100 -3.94 -20.49 -3.10
C ASP A 100 -3.93 -19.03 -3.58
N GLY A 101 -2.95 -18.25 -3.14
CA GLY A 101 -2.77 -16.84 -3.49
C GLY A 101 -3.66 -15.88 -2.71
N LYS A 102 -4.27 -16.34 -1.62
CA LYS A 102 -5.13 -15.53 -0.75
C LYS A 102 -4.59 -15.53 0.67
N TYR A 103 -5.00 -14.54 1.44
CA TYR A 103 -4.70 -14.46 2.86
C TYR A 103 -5.88 -14.97 3.69
N ASP A 104 -5.70 -16.09 4.37
CA ASP A 104 -6.70 -16.75 5.20
C ASP A 104 -6.50 -16.51 6.71
N GLY A 105 -5.66 -15.54 7.06
CA GLY A 105 -5.33 -15.21 8.44
C GLY A 105 -3.97 -15.75 8.87
N GLY A 106 -3.30 -15.03 9.76
CA GLY A 106 -1.93 -15.30 10.20
C GLY A 106 -1.76 -16.50 11.13
N SER A 107 -2.49 -17.59 10.88
CA SER A 107 -2.34 -18.85 11.61
C SER A 107 -1.30 -19.72 10.92
N SER A 108 -0.41 -20.32 11.68
CA SER A 108 0.67 -21.18 11.18
C SER A 108 0.22 -22.40 10.35
N SER A 109 -1.08 -22.66 10.30
CA SER A 109 -1.65 -23.77 9.51
C SER A 109 -2.00 -23.38 8.09
N PHE A 110 -2.22 -22.08 7.84
CA PHE A 110 -2.64 -21.54 6.55
C PHE A 110 -1.61 -20.56 6.03
N ASP A 111 -1.56 -19.36 6.64
CA ASP A 111 -0.63 -18.32 6.24
C ASP A 111 0.23 -17.87 7.42
N ILE A 112 1.38 -17.32 7.11
CA ILE A 112 2.30 -16.80 8.11
C ILE A 112 2.42 -15.30 7.90
N ASN A 113 2.06 -14.51 8.89
CA ASN A 113 2.33 -13.08 8.88
C ASN A 113 3.85 -12.87 8.94
N VAL A 114 4.41 -12.31 7.88
CA VAL A 114 5.82 -11.94 7.82
C VAL A 114 6.04 -10.61 8.51
N ASP A 115 5.21 -9.61 8.16
CA ASP A 115 5.22 -8.29 8.79
C ASP A 115 3.84 -7.61 8.66
N THR A 116 3.57 -6.68 9.58
CA THR A 116 2.36 -5.85 9.56
C THR A 116 2.77 -4.38 9.55
N PHE A 117 2.43 -3.71 8.46
CA PHE A 117 2.77 -2.32 8.22
C PHE A 117 1.62 -1.41 8.63
N MET A 118 1.93 -0.43 9.49
CA MET A 118 0.95 0.56 9.96
C MET A 118 1.16 1.89 9.24
N LEU A 119 0.14 2.35 8.54
CA LEU A 119 0.13 3.66 7.92
C LEU A 119 -0.01 4.74 9.00
N LYS A 120 0.88 5.72 8.98
CA LYS A 120 0.97 6.76 10.02
C LYS A 120 0.61 8.12 9.43
N ARG A 121 0.51 9.13 10.29
CA ARG A 121 0.35 10.55 9.94
C ARG A 121 -0.93 10.88 9.15
N GLY A 122 -2.03 10.20 9.44
CA GLY A 122 -3.32 10.47 8.79
C GLY A 122 -3.39 10.03 7.32
N ILE A 123 -2.58 9.05 6.93
CA ILE A 123 -2.65 8.43 5.62
C ILE A 123 -3.41 7.12 5.74
N VAL A 124 -4.31 6.88 4.80
CA VAL A 124 -5.14 5.67 4.76
C VAL A 124 -5.21 5.11 3.34
N ILE A 125 -5.44 3.81 3.25
CA ILE A 125 -5.87 3.17 2.01
C ILE A 125 -7.31 3.62 1.77
N ASN A 126 -7.52 4.40 0.72
CA ASN A 126 -8.83 4.95 0.38
C ASN A 126 -9.70 3.89 -0.30
N LYS A 127 -9.13 3.23 -1.29
CA LYS A 127 -9.76 2.14 -2.03
C LYS A 127 -8.71 1.36 -2.82
N PHE A 128 -9.08 0.19 -3.25
CA PHE A 128 -8.34 -0.52 -4.29
C PHE A 128 -9.30 -0.93 -5.41
N CYS A 129 -8.80 -0.92 -6.62
CA CYS A 129 -9.54 -1.25 -7.83
C CYS A 129 -8.80 -2.33 -8.60
N VAL A 130 -9.53 -3.20 -9.28
CA VAL A 130 -8.98 -4.28 -10.09
C VAL A 130 -9.53 -4.25 -11.51
N GLY A 131 -8.77 -4.77 -12.47
CA GLY A 131 -9.12 -4.72 -13.88
C GLY A 131 -8.65 -3.44 -14.57
N VAL A 132 -8.80 -3.38 -15.88
CA VAL A 132 -8.33 -2.26 -16.71
C VAL A 132 -9.50 -1.41 -17.21
N SER A 133 -10.56 -2.04 -17.70
CA SER A 133 -11.77 -1.35 -18.20
C SER A 133 -12.91 -2.36 -18.41
N PRO A 134 -14.01 -2.28 -17.65
CA PRO A 134 -14.19 -1.39 -16.49
C PRO A 134 -13.39 -1.83 -15.26
N GLU A 135 -12.90 -0.86 -14.47
CA GLU A 135 -12.33 -1.15 -13.16
C GLU A 135 -13.43 -1.46 -12.15
N ILE A 136 -13.22 -2.49 -11.33
CA ILE A 136 -14.06 -2.82 -10.18
C ILE A 136 -13.34 -2.31 -8.95
N CYS A 137 -13.96 -1.39 -8.21
CA CYS A 137 -13.35 -0.76 -7.03
C CYS A 137 -14.05 -1.19 -5.75
N SER A 138 -13.26 -1.32 -4.68
CA SER A 138 -13.77 -1.54 -3.34
C SER A 138 -14.54 -0.31 -2.83
N SER A 139 -15.58 -0.54 -2.05
CA SER A 139 -16.25 0.50 -1.28
C SER A 139 -15.67 0.54 0.14
N SER A 140 -15.60 1.73 0.73
CA SER A 140 -15.14 1.88 2.12
C SER A 140 -16.03 1.07 3.07
N GLY A 141 -15.42 0.24 3.91
CA GLY A 141 -16.14 -0.59 4.89
C GLY A 141 -16.90 -1.79 4.31
N SER A 142 -16.74 -2.11 3.03
CA SER A 142 -17.41 -3.26 2.40
C SER A 142 -16.84 -4.63 2.81
N GLY A 143 -15.73 -4.67 3.55
CA GLY A 143 -15.01 -5.92 3.83
C GLY A 143 -14.32 -6.50 2.58
N SER A 144 -14.14 -5.69 1.53
CA SER A 144 -13.39 -6.11 0.35
C SER A 144 -11.93 -6.31 0.68
N LYS A 145 -11.31 -7.32 0.04
CA LYS A 145 -9.90 -7.67 0.24
C LYS A 145 -9.16 -7.71 -1.09
N LEU A 146 -7.88 -7.39 -1.04
CA LEU A 146 -6.99 -7.49 -2.19
C LEU A 146 -5.73 -8.22 -1.76
N ASP A 147 -5.44 -9.33 -2.41
CA ASP A 147 -4.26 -10.14 -2.21
C ASP A 147 -3.40 -10.13 -3.47
N ILE A 148 -2.14 -9.77 -3.33
CA ILE A 148 -1.17 -9.75 -4.41
C ILE A 148 -0.04 -10.68 -4.00
N THR A 149 0.07 -11.84 -4.67
CA THR A 149 1.05 -12.86 -4.34
C THR A 149 1.98 -13.13 -5.52
N PHE A 150 3.19 -13.58 -5.19
CA PHE A 150 4.24 -13.92 -6.15
C PHE A 150 4.74 -15.33 -5.87
N ASN A 151 4.93 -16.10 -6.94
CA ASN A 151 5.26 -17.50 -6.86
C ASN A 151 6.43 -17.85 -7.79
N ARG A 152 7.31 -18.72 -7.34
CA ARG A 152 8.43 -19.19 -8.15
C ARG A 152 8.00 -20.02 -9.35
N PRO A 153 8.77 -20.03 -10.41
CA PRO A 153 9.95 -19.19 -10.73
C PRO A 153 9.61 -17.85 -11.39
N ASP A 154 8.32 -17.55 -11.51
CA ASP A 154 7.80 -16.43 -12.30
C ASP A 154 7.66 -15.16 -11.46
N PRO A 155 8.18 -14.01 -11.90
CA PRO A 155 7.97 -12.73 -11.24
C PRO A 155 6.54 -12.17 -11.40
N SER A 156 5.67 -12.86 -12.10
CA SER A 156 4.28 -12.46 -12.33
C SER A 156 3.49 -12.40 -11.02
N ALA A 157 2.63 -11.39 -10.93
CA ALA A 157 1.74 -11.21 -9.79
C ALA A 157 0.44 -12.00 -9.99
N ILE A 158 0.06 -12.73 -8.97
CA ILE A 158 -1.28 -13.29 -8.82
C ILE A 158 -2.10 -12.28 -8.03
N ILE A 159 -3.12 -11.71 -8.64
CA ILE A 159 -3.95 -10.67 -8.06
C ILE A 159 -5.33 -11.24 -7.81
N ASN A 160 -5.69 -11.42 -6.55
CA ASN A 160 -6.98 -11.91 -6.12
C ASN A 160 -7.75 -10.79 -5.40
N TYR A 161 -8.99 -10.59 -5.79
CA TYR A 161 -9.89 -9.59 -5.25
C TYR A 161 -11.14 -10.24 -4.67
N TYR A 162 -11.48 -9.88 -3.45
CA TYR A 162 -12.70 -10.25 -2.76
C TYR A 162 -13.65 -9.05 -2.69
N ASP A 163 -14.88 -9.21 -3.16
CA ASP A 163 -15.85 -8.12 -3.30
C ASP A 163 -16.59 -7.74 -1.99
N GLY A 164 -16.32 -8.47 -0.90
CA GLY A 164 -17.04 -8.32 0.37
C GLY A 164 -18.37 -9.07 0.43
N SER A 165 -18.84 -9.66 -0.66
CA SER A 165 -20.13 -10.37 -0.77
C SER A 165 -19.98 -11.90 -0.88
N GLY A 166 -18.77 -12.40 -0.79
CA GLY A 166 -18.48 -13.85 -0.85
C GLY A 166 -17.74 -14.28 -2.12
N ASN A 167 -17.52 -13.37 -3.09
CA ASN A 167 -16.94 -13.74 -4.36
C ASN A 167 -15.48 -13.33 -4.47
N TRP A 168 -14.63 -14.29 -4.84
CA TRP A 168 -13.26 -14.05 -5.23
C TRP A 168 -13.13 -13.99 -6.75
N SER A 169 -12.36 -13.04 -7.24
CA SER A 169 -12.04 -12.90 -8.65
C SER A 169 -10.56 -12.66 -8.86
N ARG A 170 -10.01 -13.19 -9.96
CA ARG A 170 -8.63 -12.95 -10.37
C ARG A 170 -8.58 -11.80 -11.36
N SER A 171 -7.57 -10.94 -11.24
CA SER A 171 -7.42 -9.78 -12.10
C SER A 171 -6.03 -9.69 -12.73
N SER A 172 -5.96 -8.99 -13.86
CA SER A 172 -4.69 -8.68 -14.55
C SER A 172 -3.97 -7.45 -14.01
N SER A 173 -4.67 -6.63 -13.20
CA SER A 173 -4.09 -5.44 -12.58
C SER A 173 -4.81 -5.10 -11.29
N ALA A 174 -4.08 -4.47 -10.37
CA ALA A 174 -4.62 -3.84 -9.17
C ALA A 174 -4.09 -2.41 -9.06
N ARG A 175 -4.94 -1.50 -8.59
CA ARG A 175 -4.60 -0.12 -8.27
C ARG A 175 -4.99 0.16 -6.82
N ILE A 176 -4.00 0.45 -5.99
CA ILE A 176 -4.15 0.78 -4.58
C ILE A 176 -4.07 2.30 -4.47
N GLN A 177 -5.13 2.95 -4.03
CA GLN A 177 -5.16 4.38 -3.82
C GLN A 177 -4.97 4.71 -2.35
N VAL A 178 -3.95 5.49 -2.04
CA VAL A 178 -3.71 6.06 -0.72
C VAL A 178 -4.02 7.54 -0.71
N ILE A 179 -4.56 8.04 0.40
CA ILE A 179 -4.96 9.43 0.58
C ILE A 179 -4.43 9.98 1.90
N ALA A 180 -4.03 11.24 1.90
CA ALA A 180 -3.76 11.99 3.12
C ALA A 180 -5.03 12.72 3.57
N THR A 181 -5.53 12.40 4.76
CA THR A 181 -6.82 12.93 5.27
C THR A 181 -6.85 14.44 5.47
N GLY A 182 -5.70 15.11 5.45
CA GLY A 182 -5.62 16.57 5.71
C GLY A 182 -5.64 17.48 4.46
N ASN A 183 -5.35 16.96 3.26
CA ASN A 183 -5.20 17.78 2.06
C ASN A 183 -5.78 17.16 0.78
N ASN A 184 -6.48 16.03 0.88
CA ASN A 184 -7.05 15.27 -0.23
C ASN A 184 -6.02 14.86 -1.32
N ALA A 185 -4.72 14.96 -1.02
CA ALA A 185 -3.70 14.47 -1.92
C ALA A 185 -3.83 12.94 -2.05
N LYS A 186 -3.68 12.43 -3.26
CA LYS A 186 -3.83 11.00 -3.57
C LYS A 186 -2.62 10.50 -4.31
N LYS A 187 -2.25 9.23 -4.06
CA LYS A 187 -1.28 8.49 -4.85
C LYS A 187 -1.85 7.11 -5.17
N ASP A 188 -1.60 6.67 -6.38
CA ASP A 188 -2.01 5.35 -6.85
C ASP A 188 -0.77 4.48 -7.05
N ILE A 189 -0.77 3.31 -6.44
CA ILE A 189 0.20 2.23 -6.68
C ILE A 189 -0.48 1.21 -7.58
N ILE A 190 0.08 0.97 -8.76
CA ILE A 190 -0.46 0.04 -9.74
C ILE A 190 0.44 -1.16 -9.82
N VAL A 191 -0.15 -2.34 -9.67
CA VAL A 191 0.53 -3.63 -9.84
C VAL A 191 -0.13 -4.36 -11.01
N GLN A 192 0.66 -4.77 -11.98
CA GLN A 192 0.21 -5.57 -13.11
C GLN A 192 0.52 -7.05 -12.90
N SER A 193 -0.27 -7.92 -13.49
CA SER A 193 -0.02 -9.37 -13.46
C SER A 193 1.35 -9.76 -14.01
N THR A 194 1.97 -8.92 -14.84
CA THR A 194 3.36 -9.08 -15.29
C THR A 194 4.41 -8.90 -14.19
N GLY A 195 4.00 -8.48 -12.98
CA GLY A 195 4.89 -8.14 -11.88
C GLY A 195 5.44 -6.70 -11.93
N GLN A 196 4.99 -5.88 -12.88
CA GLN A 196 5.35 -4.47 -12.93
C GLN A 196 4.63 -3.68 -11.84
N ILE A 197 5.37 -2.83 -11.14
CA ILE A 197 4.86 -1.95 -10.09
C ILE A 197 5.14 -0.50 -10.48
N LEU A 198 4.11 0.33 -10.50
CA LEU A 198 4.16 1.75 -10.86
C LEU A 198 3.55 2.60 -9.76
N ILE A 199 4.04 3.83 -9.61
CA ILE A 199 3.46 4.85 -8.72
C ILE A 199 3.13 6.06 -9.58
N GLN A 200 1.91 6.60 -9.40
CA GLN A 200 1.46 7.80 -10.09
C GLN A 200 0.59 8.67 -9.17
N ASP A 201 0.30 9.89 -9.63
CA ASP A 201 -0.66 10.74 -8.94
C ASP A 201 -2.07 10.14 -9.04
N GLY A 202 -2.77 10.12 -7.90
CA GLY A 202 -4.10 9.54 -7.81
C GLY A 202 -5.17 10.38 -8.52
N LYS A 203 -6.08 9.68 -9.17
CA LYS A 203 -7.24 10.28 -9.84
C LYS A 203 -8.41 10.47 -8.90
#